data_9d893cfbb894b005b2cc0e20478818c2
#
_entry.id   9d893cfbb894b005b2cc0e20478818c2
#
_cell.length_a   1.000
_cell.length_b   1.000
_cell.length_c   1.000
_cell.angle_alpha   90.00
_cell.angle_beta   90.00
_cell.angle_gamma   90.00
#
_symmetry.space_group_name_H-M   'P 1'
#
loop_
_entity.id
_entity.type
_entity.pdbx_description
1 polymer ?
#
loop_
_entity_poly.entity_id
_entity_poly.type
_entity_poly.pdbx_seq_one_letter_code
_entity_poly.pdbx_strand_id
1 'polypeptide(L)' 'MRYKGYEYNVVQTANPTGWKWTVRLDETRTKVGTAFSRDSAIVFAERAIEKAAKPKTAGRNRGGGEHG' A
#
# COMPACT_ATOMS: atom_id res chain seq x y z
N MET A 1 -6.49 10.25 4.23
CA MET A 1 -5.20 10.23 4.91
C MET A 1 -4.08 10.23 3.87
N ARG A 2 -2.91 10.62 4.30
CA ARG A 2 -1.80 10.74 3.36
C ARG A 2 -0.52 10.20 3.99
N TYR A 3 0.29 9.51 3.20
CA TYR A 3 1.53 8.93 3.66
C TYR A 3 2.55 9.04 2.53
N LYS A 4 3.69 9.66 2.80
CA LYS A 4 4.76 9.86 1.81
C LYS A 4 4.24 10.48 0.51
N GLY A 5 3.28 11.39 0.63
CA GLY A 5 2.73 12.07 -0.53
C GLY A 5 1.63 11.33 -1.26
N TYR A 6 1.26 10.15 -0.81
CA TYR A 6 0.20 9.36 -1.43
C TYR A 6 -1.06 9.41 -0.59
N GLU A 7 -2.20 9.48 -1.25
CA GLU A 7 -3.49 9.46 -0.57
C GLU A 7 -3.93 8.02 -0.33
N TYR A 8 -4.52 7.79 0.82
CA TYR A 8 -5.14 6.50 1.09
C TYR A 8 -6.32 6.68 2.02
N ASN A 9 -7.21 5.71 1.98
CA ASN A 9 -8.42 5.70 2.80
C ASN A 9 -8.56 4.35 3.50
N VAL A 10 -9.16 4.40 4.69
CA VAL A 10 -9.50 3.20 5.44
C VAL A 10 -10.94 3.35 5.87
N VAL A 11 -11.77 2.40 5.46
CA VAL A 11 -13.20 2.44 5.79
C VAL A 11 -13.63 1.10 6.37
N GLN A 12 -14.61 1.16 7.24
CA GLN A 12 -15.16 -0.05 7.82
C GLN A 12 -16.19 -0.65 6.87
N THR A 13 -16.15 -1.98 6.74
CA THR A 13 -17.10 -2.69 5.90
C THR A 13 -18.09 -3.44 6.79
N ALA A 14 -19.25 -3.75 6.25
CA ALA A 14 -20.32 -4.37 7.03
C ALA A 14 -20.49 -5.85 6.76
N ASN A 15 -20.35 -6.30 5.53
CA ASN A 15 -20.62 -7.70 5.17
C ASN A 15 -19.55 -8.20 4.22
N PRO A 16 -18.53 -8.87 4.70
CA PRO A 16 -18.26 -9.19 6.09
C PRO A 16 -17.72 -7.97 6.83
N THR A 17 -17.83 -8.02 8.16
CA THR A 17 -17.28 -6.97 9.00
C THR A 17 -15.75 -6.96 8.87
N GLY A 18 -15.19 -5.80 8.64
CA GLY A 18 -13.76 -5.65 8.51
C GLY A 18 -13.40 -4.25 8.11
N TRP A 19 -12.22 -4.09 7.57
CA TRP A 19 -11.73 -2.79 7.17
C TRP A 19 -11.16 -2.89 5.76
N LYS A 20 -11.55 -1.95 4.93
CA LYS A 20 -11.06 -1.87 3.55
C LYS A 20 -10.13 -0.69 3.44
N TRP A 21 -8.95 -0.93 2.87
CA TRP A 21 -8.00 0.15 2.62
C TRP A 21 -7.84 0.32 1.12
N THR A 22 -7.68 1.57 0.71
CA THR A 22 -7.51 1.94 -0.69
C THR A 22 -6.35 2.92 -0.76
N VAL A 23 -5.39 2.64 -1.62
CA VAL A 23 -4.24 3.49 -1.84
C VAL A 23 -4.23 3.96 -3.28
N ARG A 24 -4.14 5.27 -3.45
CA ARG A 24 -4.04 5.82 -4.79
C ARG A 24 -2.56 6.07 -5.11
N LEU A 25 -2.03 5.27 -6.02
CA LEU A 25 -0.62 5.36 -6.37
C LEU A 25 -0.36 6.43 -7.43
N ASP A 26 -1.25 6.52 -8.42
CA ASP A 26 -1.20 7.57 -9.41
C ASP A 26 -2.57 7.64 -10.08
N GLU A 27 -2.66 8.37 -11.17
CA GLU A 27 -3.95 8.61 -11.81
C GLU A 27 -4.59 7.34 -12.34
N THR A 28 -3.77 6.34 -12.64
CA THR A 28 -4.29 5.13 -13.26
C THR A 28 -4.15 3.90 -12.38
N ARG A 29 -3.45 4.00 -11.26
CA ARG A 29 -3.19 2.84 -10.42
C ARG A 29 -3.71 3.05 -9.01
N THR A 30 -4.49 2.10 -8.56
CA THR A 30 -5.04 2.10 -7.21
C THR A 30 -4.92 0.70 -6.65
N LYS A 31 -4.51 0.59 -5.38
CA LYS A 31 -4.46 -0.69 -4.69
C LYS A 31 -5.53 -0.74 -3.64
N VAL A 32 -6.13 -1.91 -3.49
CA VAL A 32 -7.22 -2.13 -2.55
C VAL A 32 -6.98 -3.42 -1.81
N GLY A 33 -7.32 -3.44 -0.53
CA GLY A 33 -7.22 -4.66 0.23
C GLY A 33 -8.11 -4.59 1.45
N THR A 34 -8.09 -5.66 2.26
CA THR A 34 -8.89 -5.73 3.46
C THR A 34 -8.03 -6.11 4.64
N ALA A 35 -8.51 -5.81 5.84
CA ALA A 35 -7.80 -6.11 7.07
C ALA A 35 -8.81 -6.35 8.18
N PHE A 36 -8.33 -6.91 9.28
CA PHE A 36 -9.20 -7.24 10.40
C PHE A 36 -9.49 -6.04 11.30
N SER A 37 -8.61 -5.06 11.30
CA SER A 37 -8.76 -3.90 12.16
C SER A 37 -8.32 -2.65 11.42
N ARG A 38 -8.71 -1.51 11.98
CA ARG A 38 -8.30 -0.24 11.41
C ARG A 38 -6.78 -0.08 11.41
N ASP A 39 -6.15 -0.46 12.51
CA ASP A 39 -4.69 -0.35 12.60
C ASP A 39 -4.00 -1.22 11.57
N SER A 40 -4.47 -2.44 11.39
CA SER A 40 -3.91 -3.32 10.36
C SER A 40 -4.12 -2.76 8.97
N ALA A 41 -5.29 -2.19 8.73
CA ALA A 41 -5.56 -1.59 7.42
C ALA A 41 -4.60 -0.45 7.13
N ILE A 42 -4.35 0.39 8.13
CA ILE A 42 -3.41 1.49 7.97
C ILE A 42 -2.01 0.96 7.67
N VAL A 43 -1.57 -0.06 8.39
CA VAL A 43 -0.26 -0.65 8.16
C VAL A 43 -0.16 -1.21 6.75
N PHE A 44 -1.19 -1.93 6.29
CA PHE A 44 -1.16 -2.50 4.95
C PHE A 44 -1.13 -1.41 3.88
N ALA A 45 -1.90 -0.35 4.08
CA ALA A 45 -1.91 0.76 3.14
C ALA A 45 -0.53 1.42 3.08
N GLU A 46 0.07 1.66 4.23
CA GLU A 46 1.39 2.27 4.28
C GLU A 46 2.44 1.38 3.63
N ARG A 47 2.35 0.08 3.84
CA ARG A 47 3.28 -0.84 3.19
C ARG A 47 3.13 -0.83 1.67
N ALA A 48 1.92 -0.75 1.19
CA ALA A 48 1.68 -0.66 -0.24
C ALA A 48 2.30 0.62 -0.80
N ILE A 49 2.18 1.71 -0.07
CA ILE A 49 2.78 2.98 -0.48
C ILE A 49 4.30 2.88 -0.47
N GLU A 50 4.87 2.30 0.57
CA GLU A 50 6.32 2.17 0.65
C GLU A 50 6.87 1.34 -0.49
N LYS A 51 6.15 0.30 -0.86
CA LYS A 51 6.56 -0.52 -1.98
C LYS A 51 6.55 0.26 -3.28
N ALA A 52 5.52 1.07 -3.47
CA ALA A 52 5.39 1.87 -4.69
C ALA A 52 6.41 3.01 -4.73
N ALA A 53 6.75 3.56 -3.56
CA ALA A 53 7.65 4.68 -3.47
C ALA A 53 9.12 4.27 -3.48
N LYS A 54 9.40 2.98 -3.46
CA LYS A 54 10.76 2.50 -3.41
C LYS A 54 11.55 2.95 -4.64
N PRO A 55 12.77 3.45 -4.46
CA PRO A 55 13.56 3.88 -5.61
C PRO A 55 13.86 2.72 -6.55
N LYS A 56 13.79 2.99 -7.82
CA LYS A 56 14.07 1.95 -8.81
C LYS A 56 15.52 1.58 -8.87
N THR A 57 16.38 2.51 -8.55
CA THR A 57 17.81 2.24 -8.57
C THR A 57 18.18 1.16 -7.59
N ALA A 58 17.38 0.97 -6.60
CA ALA A 58 17.63 -0.12 -5.67
C ALA A 58 17.53 -1.44 -6.38
N GLY A 59 16.95 -1.41 -7.44
CA GLY A 59 16.88 -2.60 -8.22
C GLY A 59 18.12 -2.90 -8.93
N ARG A 60 18.97 -2.69 -9.03
CA ARG A 60 19.71 -3.04 -9.74
C ARG A 60 20.30 -3.93 -9.55
N ASN A 61 19.95 -4.00 -9.30
CA ASN A 61 20.25 -4.52 -9.05
C ASN A 61 20.33 -5.49 -9.01
N ARG A 62 20.48 -6.02 -9.19
CA ARG A 62 20.43 -6.54 -9.03
C ARG A 62 20.71 -7.14 -8.72
N GLY A 63 20.83 -7.37 -9.01
CA GLY A 63 20.99 -7.63 -8.62
C GLY A 63 21.15 -8.14 -8.26
N GLY A 64 21.22 -8.46 -8.51
CA GLY A 64 21.27 -8.74 -8.09
C GLY A 64 21.14 -9.30 -7.81
N GLY A 65 21.09 -9.59 -7.99
CA GLY A 65 20.82 -9.80 -7.66
C GLY A 65 20.60 -10.36 -7.43
N GLU A 66 20.38 -10.59 -7.54
CA GLU A 66 20.02 -10.60 -7.19
C GLU A 66 19.78 -10.90 -6.88
N HIS A 67 19.83 -11.41 -7.17
CA HIS A 67 19.36 -11.20 -6.74
C HIS A 67 19.24 -11.24 -6.43
N GLY A 68 19.30 -11.55 -6.77
CA GLY A 68 19.03 -11.07 -6.37
C GLY A 68 18.93 -10.95 -6.23
#